data_f405c8ab409a5057398ee2abe7735b21
#
_entry.id   f405c8ab409a5057398ee2abe7735b21
#
_cell.length_a   1.000
_cell.length_b   1.000
_cell.length_c   1.000
_cell.angle_alpha   90.00
_cell.angle_beta   90.00
_cell.angle_gamma   90.00
#
_symmetry.space_group_name_H-M   'P 1'
#
loop_
_entity.id
_entity.type
_entity.pdbx_description
1 polymer ?
#
loop_
_entity_poly.entity_id
_entity_poly.type
_entity_poly.pdbx_seq_one_letter_code
_entity_poly.pdbx_strand_id
1 'polypeptide(L)'
;MDIQAKGLDYRALNEVIRAAGPSCRITGCLGQRFIGAGMSGRRVEIDGIPGNALGAYLGGGSLTVNGNAQDAVGDTMNGGSIVVRGSVGDTAGYAMRGGEIYVQGNAGYRAGIHMKAYQDQQPVIVIGGRAGSFLGEYQAGGTILVLGLHTDGKPAAGYFPCTGQHGGRVIFRGDVSAIRFPDQVTPHPPTEEETALLRPLVERWCALFGGDAEELMGGPFTVVTPDSKNPYRQMYAAN
;
A
#
# COMPACT_ATOMS: atom_id res chain seq x y z
N MET A 1 -1.55 -4.77 -26.58
CA MET A 1 -2.83 -4.26 -27.11
C MET A 1 -3.17 -2.97 -26.40
N ASP A 2 -3.55 -1.92 -27.13
CA ASP A 2 -4.00 -0.66 -26.53
C ASP A 2 -5.54 -0.64 -26.47
N ILE A 3 -6.06 -0.21 -25.33
CA ILE A 3 -7.49 -0.14 -25.00
C ILE A 3 -7.82 1.31 -24.67
N GLN A 4 -8.73 1.92 -25.41
CA GLN A 4 -9.24 3.26 -25.10
C GLN A 4 -10.38 3.13 -24.08
N ALA A 5 -10.18 3.68 -22.87
CA ALA A 5 -11.16 3.59 -21.79
C ALA A 5 -12.34 4.57 -21.93
N LYS A 6 -12.16 5.64 -22.71
CA LYS A 6 -13.20 6.67 -22.90
C LYS A 6 -14.48 6.06 -23.46
N GLY A 7 -15.59 6.24 -22.75
CA GLY A 7 -16.91 5.72 -23.14
C GLY A 7 -17.20 4.29 -22.69
N LEU A 8 -16.22 3.59 -22.11
CA LEU A 8 -16.44 2.29 -21.51
C LEU A 8 -16.80 2.44 -20.02
N ASP A 9 -17.84 1.74 -19.61
CA ASP A 9 -18.08 1.52 -18.18
C ASP A 9 -17.09 0.48 -17.61
N TYR A 10 -17.11 0.28 -16.29
CA TYR A 10 -16.16 -0.60 -15.64
C TYR A 10 -16.32 -2.08 -16.05
N ARG A 11 -17.51 -2.54 -16.42
CA ARG A 11 -17.76 -3.93 -16.83
C ARG A 11 -17.21 -4.17 -18.22
N ALA A 12 -17.59 -3.34 -19.18
CA ALA A 12 -17.10 -3.40 -20.57
C ALA A 12 -15.56 -3.30 -20.60
N LEU A 13 -14.97 -2.38 -19.83
CA LEU A 13 -13.51 -2.25 -19.76
C LEU A 13 -12.84 -3.52 -19.24
N ASN A 14 -13.33 -4.12 -18.15
CA ASN A 14 -12.77 -5.35 -17.61
C ASN A 14 -12.96 -6.57 -18.54
N GLU A 15 -14.05 -6.63 -19.32
CA GLU A 15 -14.23 -7.65 -20.35
C GLU A 15 -13.18 -7.54 -21.45
N VAL A 16 -12.93 -6.32 -21.95
CA VAL A 16 -11.89 -6.06 -22.94
C VAL A 16 -10.49 -6.41 -22.40
N ILE A 17 -10.18 -6.05 -21.14
CA ILE A 17 -8.92 -6.44 -20.49
C ILE A 17 -8.78 -7.97 -20.43
N ARG A 18 -9.83 -8.70 -20.07
CA ARG A 18 -9.79 -10.18 -20.02
C ARG A 18 -9.56 -10.78 -21.41
N ALA A 19 -10.08 -10.17 -22.46
CA ALA A 19 -9.90 -10.62 -23.83
C ALA A 19 -8.54 -10.23 -24.43
N ALA A 20 -7.85 -9.23 -23.88
CA ALA A 20 -6.63 -8.64 -24.44
C ALA A 20 -5.35 -9.49 -24.36
N GLY A 21 -5.42 -10.71 -23.80
CA GLY A 21 -4.25 -11.56 -23.62
C GLY A 21 -3.42 -11.22 -22.37
N PRO A 22 -2.11 -11.56 -22.33
CA PRO A 22 -1.30 -11.47 -21.12
C PRO A 22 -0.90 -10.03 -20.74
N SER A 23 -0.97 -9.09 -21.70
CA SER A 23 -0.63 -7.68 -21.44
C SER A 23 -1.45 -6.72 -22.27
N CYS A 24 -1.82 -5.58 -21.67
CA CYS A 24 -2.48 -4.48 -22.37
C CYS A 24 -2.11 -3.13 -21.74
N ARG A 25 -2.34 -2.06 -22.51
CA ARG A 25 -2.25 -0.67 -22.05
C ARG A 25 -3.62 -0.01 -22.18
N ILE A 26 -4.04 0.67 -21.14
CA ILE A 26 -5.30 1.43 -21.10
C ILE A 26 -4.96 2.90 -21.23
N THR A 27 -5.57 3.58 -22.19
CA THR A 27 -5.41 5.02 -22.41
C THR A 27 -6.72 5.75 -22.16
N GLY A 28 -6.63 7.04 -21.76
CA GLY A 28 -7.80 7.86 -21.49
C GLY A 28 -8.65 7.39 -20.31
N CYS A 29 -8.01 6.74 -19.33
CA CYS A 29 -8.67 6.32 -18.11
C CYS A 29 -9.02 7.55 -17.23
N LEU A 30 -10.28 7.66 -16.85
CA LEU A 30 -10.77 8.74 -16.00
C LEU A 30 -11.96 8.25 -15.15
N GLY A 31 -11.64 7.74 -13.95
CA GLY A 31 -12.62 7.34 -12.96
C GLY A 31 -13.27 5.97 -13.18
N GLN A 32 -12.81 5.15 -14.14
CA GLN A 32 -13.31 3.78 -14.29
C GLN A 32 -12.91 2.95 -13.07
N ARG A 33 -13.89 2.38 -12.40
CA ARG A 33 -13.75 1.61 -11.16
C ARG A 33 -13.40 0.14 -11.43
N PHE A 34 -12.88 -0.56 -10.41
CA PHE A 34 -12.68 -2.02 -10.42
C PHE A 34 -11.78 -2.53 -11.55
N ILE A 35 -10.91 -1.69 -12.13
CA ILE A 35 -9.98 -2.14 -13.17
C ILE A 35 -9.10 -3.25 -12.60
N GLY A 36 -9.06 -4.40 -13.30
CA GLY A 36 -8.28 -5.55 -12.90
C GLY A 36 -8.80 -6.30 -11.67
N ALA A 37 -10.06 -6.07 -11.26
CA ALA A 37 -10.65 -6.77 -10.12
C ALA A 37 -10.68 -8.29 -10.34
N GLY A 38 -10.18 -9.06 -9.35
CA GLY A 38 -10.08 -10.53 -9.41
C GLY A 38 -9.12 -11.06 -10.48
N MET A 39 -8.29 -10.19 -11.05
CA MET A 39 -7.34 -10.56 -12.11
C MET A 39 -6.17 -11.37 -11.55
N SER A 40 -5.61 -12.25 -12.39
CA SER A 40 -4.35 -12.94 -12.15
C SER A 40 -3.54 -13.11 -13.44
N GLY A 41 -2.21 -13.18 -13.33
CA GLY A 41 -1.31 -13.55 -14.43
C GLY A 41 -1.24 -12.55 -15.59
N ARG A 42 -1.77 -11.33 -15.46
CA ARG A 42 -1.77 -10.30 -16.50
C ARG A 42 -0.97 -9.09 -16.10
N ARG A 43 -0.48 -8.36 -17.11
CA ARG A 43 0.16 -7.04 -16.93
C ARG A 43 -0.69 -5.97 -17.59
N VAL A 44 -1.11 -4.97 -16.82
CA VAL A 44 -1.92 -3.86 -17.31
C VAL A 44 -1.22 -2.54 -16.98
N GLU A 45 -0.95 -1.75 -17.99
CA GLU A 45 -0.47 -0.36 -17.85
C GLU A 45 -1.65 0.59 -18.06
N ILE A 46 -1.75 1.64 -17.24
CA ILE A 46 -2.90 2.55 -17.23
C ILE A 46 -2.41 3.99 -17.33
N ASP A 47 -2.75 4.68 -18.41
CA ASP A 47 -2.55 6.11 -18.56
C ASP A 47 -3.82 6.85 -18.16
N GLY A 48 -3.71 7.65 -17.11
CA GLY A 48 -4.81 8.44 -16.56
C GLY A 48 -5.06 8.17 -15.09
N ILE A 49 -6.29 8.34 -14.65
CA ILE A 49 -6.71 8.27 -13.25
C ILE A 49 -7.80 7.19 -13.11
N PRO A 50 -7.43 5.95 -12.75
CA PRO A 50 -8.41 4.92 -12.44
C PRO A 50 -9.23 5.30 -11.22
N GLY A 51 -10.51 4.90 -11.24
CA GLY A 51 -11.45 5.08 -10.15
C GLY A 51 -11.24 4.09 -9.01
N ASN A 52 -12.17 4.07 -8.08
CA ASN A 52 -12.11 3.27 -6.86
C ASN A 52 -11.95 1.76 -7.15
N ALA A 53 -11.30 1.07 -6.19
CA ALA A 53 -11.14 -0.38 -6.18
C ALA A 53 -10.30 -0.93 -7.37
N LEU A 54 -9.29 -0.15 -7.82
CA LEU A 54 -8.28 -0.64 -8.75
C LEU A 54 -7.60 -1.88 -8.14
N GLY A 55 -7.58 -3.00 -8.86
CA GLY A 55 -6.94 -4.23 -8.42
C GLY A 55 -7.60 -4.89 -7.21
N ALA A 56 -8.87 -4.60 -6.93
CA ALA A 56 -9.60 -5.31 -5.87
C ALA A 56 -9.57 -6.83 -6.11
N TYR A 57 -9.24 -7.61 -5.07
CA TYR A 57 -9.09 -9.07 -5.15
C TYR A 57 -8.03 -9.54 -6.17
N LEU A 58 -7.06 -8.69 -6.52
CA LEU A 58 -5.96 -9.08 -7.41
C LEU A 58 -5.26 -10.32 -6.84
N GLY A 59 -5.18 -11.40 -7.63
CA GLY A 59 -4.57 -12.67 -7.23
C GLY A 59 -3.17 -12.88 -7.81
N GLY A 60 -2.70 -11.98 -8.69
CA GLY A 60 -1.39 -12.08 -9.35
C GLY A 60 -1.30 -11.18 -10.58
N GLY A 61 -0.12 -11.11 -11.19
CA GLY A 61 0.16 -10.18 -12.29
C GLY A 61 0.50 -8.79 -11.79
N SER A 62 0.35 -7.77 -12.64
CA SER A 62 0.72 -6.40 -12.27
C SER A 62 -0.19 -5.34 -12.89
N LEU A 63 -0.45 -4.28 -12.12
CA LEU A 63 -1.10 -3.06 -12.55
C LEU A 63 -0.11 -1.89 -12.37
N THR A 64 0.13 -1.11 -13.42
CA THR A 64 0.95 0.10 -13.34
C THR A 64 0.12 1.29 -13.76
N VAL A 65 0.00 2.30 -12.90
CA VAL A 65 -0.73 3.55 -13.16
C VAL A 65 0.25 4.67 -13.40
N ASN A 66 0.19 5.29 -14.57
CA ASN A 66 0.96 6.48 -14.93
C ASN A 66 0.16 7.74 -14.52
N GLY A 67 -0.04 7.94 -13.24
CA GLY A 67 -0.80 9.03 -12.65
C GLY A 67 -1.29 8.69 -11.24
N ASN A 68 -2.27 9.43 -10.74
CA ASN A 68 -2.93 9.14 -9.47
C ASN A 68 -3.96 8.01 -9.60
N ALA A 69 -4.29 7.37 -8.49
CA ALA A 69 -5.43 6.46 -8.40
C ALA A 69 -6.38 6.91 -7.26
N GLN A 70 -7.66 6.58 -7.40
CA GLN A 70 -8.68 6.91 -6.40
C GLN A 70 -8.63 5.95 -5.20
N ASP A 71 -9.74 5.78 -4.48
CA ASP A 71 -9.80 5.05 -3.23
C ASP A 71 -9.77 3.52 -3.41
N ALA A 72 -9.43 2.83 -2.32
CA ALA A 72 -9.47 1.37 -2.20
C ALA A 72 -8.59 0.62 -3.24
N VAL A 73 -7.44 1.19 -3.57
CA VAL A 73 -6.43 0.51 -4.42
C VAL A 73 -5.97 -0.77 -3.73
N GLY A 74 -6.08 -1.92 -4.40
CA GLY A 74 -5.67 -3.21 -3.85
C GLY A 74 -6.55 -3.72 -2.72
N ASP A 75 -7.84 -3.32 -2.67
CA ASP A 75 -8.81 -3.86 -1.72
C ASP A 75 -8.84 -5.39 -1.77
N THR A 76 -8.62 -6.04 -0.63
CA THR A 76 -8.59 -7.50 -0.46
C THR A 76 -7.64 -8.21 -1.46
N MET A 77 -6.58 -7.53 -1.88
CA MET A 77 -5.56 -8.09 -2.77
C MET A 77 -4.90 -9.32 -2.14
N ASN A 78 -4.71 -10.38 -2.92
CA ASN A 78 -4.14 -11.65 -2.45
C ASN A 78 -2.75 -11.94 -3.05
N GLY A 79 -2.32 -11.20 -4.07
CA GLY A 79 -1.02 -11.39 -4.71
C GLY A 79 -0.82 -10.45 -5.89
N GLY A 80 0.36 -10.47 -6.49
CA GLY A 80 0.73 -9.59 -7.59
C GLY A 80 1.28 -8.24 -7.13
N SER A 81 1.31 -7.25 -8.02
CA SER A 81 1.92 -5.94 -7.77
C SER A 81 1.09 -4.80 -8.34
N ILE A 82 0.89 -3.74 -7.57
CA ILE A 82 0.29 -2.49 -8.02
C ILE A 82 1.31 -1.37 -7.85
N VAL A 83 1.60 -0.64 -8.93
CA VAL A 83 2.54 0.49 -8.95
C VAL A 83 1.79 1.75 -9.36
N VAL A 84 1.83 2.80 -8.53
CA VAL A 84 1.16 4.08 -8.80
C VAL A 84 2.20 5.20 -8.86
N ARG A 85 2.40 5.77 -10.05
CA ARG A 85 3.35 6.88 -10.30
C ARG A 85 2.78 8.26 -9.90
N GLY A 86 1.99 8.28 -8.87
CA GLY A 86 1.35 9.45 -8.29
C GLY A 86 0.90 9.13 -6.87
N SER A 87 -0.21 9.69 -6.45
CA SER A 87 -0.81 9.48 -5.14
C SER A 87 -2.02 8.56 -5.23
N VAL A 88 -2.37 7.94 -4.11
CA VAL A 88 -3.59 7.15 -3.96
C VAL A 88 -4.54 7.80 -2.96
N GLY A 89 -5.84 7.57 -3.14
CA GLY A 89 -6.87 8.02 -2.21
C GLY A 89 -6.89 7.20 -0.91
N ASP A 90 -8.07 7.13 -0.31
CA ASP A 90 -8.28 6.49 0.99
C ASP A 90 -8.30 4.96 0.87
N THR A 91 -8.00 4.29 1.99
CA THR A 91 -8.11 2.82 2.16
C THR A 91 -7.28 1.98 1.18
N ALA A 92 -6.16 2.50 0.66
CA ALA A 92 -5.24 1.70 -0.15
C ALA A 92 -4.77 0.47 0.65
N GLY A 93 -4.86 -0.73 0.06
CA GLY A 93 -4.53 -1.99 0.72
C GLY A 93 -5.52 -2.41 1.80
N TYR A 94 -6.80 -1.97 1.74
CA TYR A 94 -7.84 -2.43 2.66
C TYR A 94 -7.92 -3.95 2.68
N ALA A 95 -7.81 -4.56 3.87
CA ALA A 95 -7.89 -6.01 4.08
C ALA A 95 -6.96 -6.84 3.17
N MET A 96 -5.89 -6.24 2.66
CA MET A 96 -4.90 -6.89 1.79
C MET A 96 -4.25 -8.08 2.50
N ARG A 97 -4.07 -9.21 1.82
CA ARG A 97 -3.56 -10.48 2.37
C ARG A 97 -2.26 -10.96 1.74
N GLY A 98 -1.86 -10.37 0.62
CA GLY A 98 -0.65 -10.70 -0.09
C GLY A 98 -0.41 -9.73 -1.24
N GLY A 99 0.76 -9.83 -1.87
CA GLY A 99 1.18 -8.92 -2.93
C GLY A 99 1.76 -7.60 -2.44
N GLU A 100 1.98 -6.68 -3.35
CA GLU A 100 2.72 -5.45 -3.09
C GLU A 100 2.04 -4.24 -3.73
N ILE A 101 1.98 -3.14 -3.00
CA ILE A 101 1.54 -1.83 -3.51
C ILE A 101 2.68 -0.83 -3.33
N TYR A 102 3.14 -0.24 -4.41
CA TYR A 102 4.15 0.83 -4.42
C TYR A 102 3.54 2.14 -4.90
N VAL A 103 3.62 3.17 -4.07
CA VAL A 103 3.10 4.50 -4.35
C VAL A 103 4.25 5.50 -4.39
N GLN A 104 4.38 6.26 -5.46
CA GLN A 104 5.41 7.30 -5.57
C GLN A 104 5.12 8.48 -4.66
N GLY A 105 3.87 8.93 -4.63
CA GLY A 105 3.40 10.09 -3.87
C GLY A 105 2.79 9.72 -2.51
N ASN A 106 1.69 10.35 -2.18
CA ASN A 106 1.00 10.23 -0.90
C ASN A 106 -0.10 9.16 -0.93
N ALA A 107 -0.47 8.67 0.24
CA ALA A 107 -1.68 7.88 0.45
C ALA A 107 -2.68 8.64 1.35
N GLY A 108 -3.97 8.45 1.11
CA GLY A 108 -5.04 9.04 1.90
C GLY A 108 -5.22 8.38 3.28
N TYR A 109 -6.41 8.49 3.83
CA TYR A 109 -6.78 7.93 5.13
C TYR A 109 -6.83 6.40 5.09
N ARG A 110 -6.50 5.75 6.23
CA ARG A 110 -6.67 4.31 6.43
C ARG A 110 -5.93 3.42 5.43
N ALA A 111 -4.78 3.85 4.91
CA ALA A 111 -3.94 2.95 4.13
C ALA A 111 -3.51 1.75 5.00
N GLY A 112 -3.65 0.53 4.47
CA GLY A 112 -3.34 -0.72 5.17
C GLY A 112 -4.32 -1.11 6.29
N ILE A 113 -5.50 -0.47 6.37
CA ILE A 113 -6.52 -0.86 7.35
C ILE A 113 -6.92 -2.33 7.17
N HIS A 114 -6.98 -3.10 8.28
CA HIS A 114 -7.27 -4.54 8.32
C HIS A 114 -6.32 -5.40 7.47
N MET A 115 -5.16 -4.87 7.06
CA MET A 115 -4.16 -5.64 6.34
C MET A 115 -3.69 -6.82 7.18
N LYS A 116 -3.62 -8.02 6.61
CA LYS A 116 -3.35 -9.26 7.33
C LYS A 116 -2.47 -10.20 6.51
N ALA A 117 -1.43 -10.75 7.13
CA ALA A 117 -0.68 -11.85 6.55
C ALA A 117 -1.57 -13.11 6.43
N TYR A 118 -1.39 -13.86 5.34
CA TYR A 118 -2.14 -15.10 5.11
C TYR A 118 -1.20 -16.22 4.65
N GLN A 119 -1.09 -17.27 5.46
CA GLN A 119 -0.09 -18.34 5.26
C GLN A 119 1.32 -17.74 5.16
N ASP A 120 2.07 -18.06 4.11
CA ASP A 120 3.42 -17.54 3.86
C ASP A 120 3.42 -16.17 3.16
N GLN A 121 2.24 -15.64 2.82
CA GLN A 121 2.11 -14.36 2.13
C GLN A 121 2.14 -13.21 3.12
N GLN A 122 3.04 -12.26 2.85
CA GLN A 122 3.20 -11.04 3.61
C GLN A 122 2.85 -9.85 2.71
N PRO A 123 1.70 -9.20 2.91
CA PRO A 123 1.35 -8.03 2.12
C PRO A 123 2.28 -6.86 2.41
N VAL A 124 2.59 -6.08 1.39
CA VAL A 124 3.50 -4.94 1.47
C VAL A 124 2.88 -3.69 0.87
N ILE A 125 2.98 -2.57 1.56
CA ILE A 125 2.65 -1.24 1.04
C ILE A 125 3.85 -0.33 1.26
N VAL A 126 4.34 0.31 0.18
CA VAL A 126 5.42 1.31 0.26
C VAL A 126 4.90 2.64 -0.28
N ILE A 127 4.94 3.67 0.56
CA ILE A 127 4.46 5.03 0.28
C ILE A 127 5.67 5.96 0.24
N GLY A 128 5.92 6.58 -0.91
CA GLY A 128 7.05 7.52 -1.09
C GLY A 128 6.88 8.80 -0.29
N GLY A 129 5.70 9.40 -0.35
CA GLY A 129 5.36 10.62 0.39
C GLY A 129 4.86 10.32 1.81
N ARG A 130 3.76 10.93 2.19
CA ARG A 130 3.13 10.78 3.50
C ARG A 130 1.82 9.99 3.42
N ALA A 131 1.42 9.41 4.54
CA ALA A 131 0.12 8.78 4.72
C ALA A 131 -0.86 9.70 5.46
N GLY A 132 -2.15 9.53 5.20
CA GLY A 132 -3.23 10.17 5.96
C GLY A 132 -3.37 9.60 7.37
N SER A 133 -4.46 9.97 8.06
CA SER A 133 -4.77 9.47 9.40
C SER A 133 -5.22 8.00 9.38
N PHE A 134 -5.08 7.33 10.52
CA PHE A 134 -5.45 5.93 10.73
C PHE A 134 -4.67 4.93 9.85
N LEU A 135 -3.40 5.27 9.51
CA LEU A 135 -2.49 4.37 8.81
C LEU A 135 -2.32 3.06 9.60
N GLY A 136 -2.51 1.90 8.94
CA GLY A 136 -2.35 0.60 9.59
C GLY A 136 -3.39 0.31 10.68
N GLU A 137 -4.56 0.97 10.65
CA GLU A 137 -5.64 0.72 11.59
C GLU A 137 -6.07 -0.76 11.55
N TYR A 138 -6.10 -1.44 12.70
CA TYR A 138 -6.38 -2.87 12.84
C TYR A 138 -5.50 -3.80 11.98
N GLN A 139 -4.27 -3.38 11.67
CA GLN A 139 -3.32 -4.23 10.96
C GLN A 139 -3.03 -5.50 11.78
N ALA A 140 -3.07 -6.66 11.12
CA ALA A 140 -2.85 -7.99 11.70
C ALA A 140 -1.67 -8.73 11.07
N GLY A 141 -0.93 -8.12 10.15
CA GLY A 141 0.23 -8.70 9.49
C GLY A 141 0.74 -7.85 8.32
N GLY A 142 1.85 -8.24 7.72
CA GLY A 142 2.49 -7.54 6.61
C GLY A 142 3.30 -6.31 7.03
N THR A 143 3.76 -5.56 6.05
CA THR A 143 4.64 -4.40 6.25
C THR A 143 4.10 -3.17 5.52
N ILE A 144 4.01 -2.05 6.21
CA ILE A 144 3.75 -0.73 5.63
C ILE A 144 5.01 0.10 5.82
N LEU A 145 5.59 0.64 4.74
CA LEU A 145 6.74 1.54 4.76
C LEU A 145 6.32 2.92 4.26
N VAL A 146 6.60 3.96 5.04
CA VAL A 146 6.42 5.36 4.67
C VAL A 146 7.78 6.03 4.59
N LEU A 147 8.20 6.44 3.40
CA LEU A 147 9.51 7.07 3.17
C LEU A 147 9.53 8.56 3.57
N GLY A 148 8.38 9.22 3.64
CA GLY A 148 8.28 10.59 4.09
C GLY A 148 8.99 11.60 3.16
N LEU A 149 9.03 11.33 1.85
CA LEU A 149 9.62 12.21 0.86
C LEU A 149 8.65 13.35 0.50
N HIS A 150 9.18 14.54 0.32
CA HIS A 150 8.38 15.71 -0.14
C HIS A 150 7.15 16.01 0.73
N THR A 151 7.31 15.94 2.06
CA THR A 151 6.23 16.16 3.03
C THR A 151 5.92 17.64 3.31
N ASP A 152 6.71 18.57 2.76
CA ASP A 152 6.60 20.01 3.00
C ASP A 152 6.60 20.36 4.51
N GLY A 153 7.45 19.67 5.29
CA GLY A 153 7.58 19.87 6.73
C GLY A 153 6.44 19.24 7.57
N LYS A 154 5.52 18.51 6.96
CA LYS A 154 4.45 17.80 7.68
C LYS A 154 4.94 16.43 8.14
N PRO A 155 4.38 15.88 9.24
CA PRO A 155 4.70 14.52 9.67
C PRO A 155 4.42 13.48 8.57
N ALA A 156 5.19 12.39 8.55
CA ALA A 156 5.04 11.30 7.59
C ALA A 156 3.68 10.57 7.64
N ALA A 157 2.97 10.66 8.77
CA ALA A 157 1.59 10.21 8.90
C ALA A 157 0.70 11.28 9.53
N GLY A 158 -0.62 11.16 9.29
CA GLY A 158 -1.65 11.92 9.98
C GLY A 158 -1.90 11.43 11.40
N TYR A 159 -3.09 11.70 11.94
CA TYR A 159 -3.48 11.32 13.31
C TYR A 159 -3.80 9.82 13.43
N PHE A 160 -3.58 9.26 14.63
CA PHE A 160 -4.00 7.92 15.03
C PHE A 160 -3.46 6.77 14.18
N PRO A 161 -2.17 6.78 13.74
CA PRO A 161 -1.60 5.62 13.06
C PRO A 161 -1.54 4.42 14.02
N CYS A 162 -1.57 3.20 13.48
CA CYS A 162 -1.46 1.95 14.23
C CYS A 162 -2.57 1.69 15.26
N THR A 163 -3.71 2.42 15.21
CA THR A 163 -4.84 2.18 16.11
C THR A 163 -5.34 0.75 15.97
N GLY A 164 -5.39 0.00 17.07
CA GLY A 164 -5.85 -1.39 17.08
C GLY A 164 -4.91 -2.37 16.36
N GLN A 165 -3.69 -1.97 16.02
CA GLN A 165 -2.69 -2.87 15.45
C GLN A 165 -2.43 -4.05 16.38
N HIS A 166 -2.42 -5.28 15.84
CA HIS A 166 -2.20 -6.51 16.60
C HIS A 166 -1.32 -7.52 15.86
N GLY A 167 -0.70 -7.11 14.76
CA GLY A 167 0.28 -7.87 14.01
C GLY A 167 0.91 -7.02 12.90
N GLY A 168 1.95 -7.52 12.25
CA GLY A 168 2.69 -6.78 11.23
C GLY A 168 3.52 -5.62 11.79
N ARG A 169 3.92 -4.73 10.91
CA ARG A 169 4.74 -3.56 11.26
C ARG A 169 4.43 -2.37 10.36
N VAL A 170 4.58 -1.18 10.94
CA VAL A 170 4.61 0.08 10.19
C VAL A 170 6.00 0.68 10.37
N ILE A 171 6.64 1.04 9.28
CA ILE A 171 8.00 1.58 9.28
C ILE A 171 7.96 3.00 8.73
N PHE A 172 8.57 3.93 9.44
CA PHE A 172 8.73 5.31 9.02
C PHE A 172 10.20 5.63 8.79
N ARG A 173 10.51 6.30 7.69
CA ARG A 173 11.80 6.95 7.51
C ARG A 173 11.70 8.40 7.99
N GLY A 174 12.75 8.88 8.67
CA GLY A 174 12.84 10.24 9.15
C GLY A 174 12.34 10.42 10.59
N ASP A 175 12.11 11.67 10.96
CA ASP A 175 11.66 12.04 12.29
C ASP A 175 10.18 11.70 12.51
N VAL A 176 9.90 10.99 13.60
CA VAL A 176 8.55 10.59 14.04
C VAL A 176 8.10 11.32 15.31
N SER A 177 8.88 12.27 15.83
CA SER A 177 8.59 12.96 17.11
C SER A 177 7.23 13.67 17.14
N ALA A 178 6.75 14.11 15.98
CA ALA A 178 5.43 14.73 15.82
C ALA A 178 4.28 13.73 15.65
N ILE A 179 4.57 12.42 15.56
CA ILE A 179 3.57 11.36 15.40
C ILE A 179 3.21 10.81 16.80
N ARG A 180 1.93 10.81 17.12
CA ARG A 180 1.42 10.21 18.35
C ARG A 180 0.95 8.78 18.06
N PHE A 181 1.65 7.81 18.63
CA PHE A 181 1.28 6.40 18.58
C PHE A 181 0.37 6.04 19.76
N PRO A 182 -0.53 5.06 19.58
CA PRO A 182 -1.32 4.53 20.69
C PRO A 182 -0.46 3.67 21.65
N ASP A 183 -0.91 3.53 22.91
CA ASP A 183 -0.14 2.85 23.97
C ASP A 183 0.08 1.35 23.71
N GLN A 184 -0.66 0.74 22.79
CA GLN A 184 -0.55 -0.70 22.47
C GLN A 184 0.52 -1.04 21.42
N VAL A 185 1.32 -0.07 20.99
CA VAL A 185 2.42 -0.29 20.05
C VAL A 185 3.72 0.30 20.58
N THR A 186 4.84 -0.31 20.22
CA THR A 186 6.17 0.15 20.60
C THR A 186 6.95 0.62 19.38
N PRO A 187 7.25 1.93 19.27
CA PRO A 187 8.22 2.45 18.33
C PRO A 187 9.66 2.10 18.76
N HIS A 188 10.47 1.60 17.82
CA HIS A 188 11.88 1.29 18.11
C HIS A 188 12.73 1.44 16.83
N PRO A 189 14.06 1.64 16.94
CA PRO A 189 14.96 1.54 15.80
C PRO A 189 14.91 0.13 15.19
N PRO A 190 15.10 -0.01 13.86
CA PRO A 190 15.07 -1.33 13.24
C PRO A 190 16.20 -2.23 13.77
N THR A 191 15.87 -3.51 14.00
CA THR A 191 16.85 -4.58 14.23
C THR A 191 17.61 -4.89 12.95
N GLU A 192 18.63 -5.75 13.03
CA GLU A 192 19.35 -6.23 11.83
C GLU A 192 18.42 -6.99 10.87
N GLU A 193 17.53 -7.83 11.40
CA GLU A 193 16.53 -8.57 10.62
C GLU A 193 15.55 -7.62 9.93
N GLU A 194 15.07 -6.61 10.63
CA GLU A 194 14.15 -5.61 10.07
C GLU A 194 14.86 -4.72 9.04
N THR A 195 16.12 -4.41 9.23
CA THR A 195 16.95 -3.70 8.24
C THR A 195 17.13 -4.54 6.98
N ALA A 196 17.39 -5.84 7.12
CA ALA A 196 17.48 -6.77 6.00
C ALA A 196 16.17 -6.89 5.21
N LEU A 197 15.01 -6.83 5.90
CA LEU A 197 13.68 -6.80 5.28
C LEU A 197 13.40 -5.45 4.59
N LEU A 198 13.84 -4.36 5.20
CA LEU A 198 13.59 -2.99 4.73
C LEU A 198 14.34 -2.68 3.42
N ARG A 199 15.62 -3.06 3.33
CA ARG A 199 16.50 -2.75 2.20
C ARG A 199 15.90 -3.09 0.85
N PRO A 200 15.44 -4.31 0.56
CA PRO A 200 14.86 -4.65 -0.74
C PRO A 200 13.59 -3.85 -1.08
N LEU A 201 12.83 -3.39 -0.08
CA LEU A 201 11.65 -2.54 -0.31
C LEU A 201 12.05 -1.15 -0.78
N VAL A 202 13.10 -0.57 -0.17
CA VAL A 202 13.64 0.73 -0.57
C VAL A 202 14.28 0.64 -1.96
N GLU A 203 15.11 -0.37 -2.20
CA GLU A 203 15.75 -0.61 -3.50
C GLU A 203 14.71 -0.77 -4.62
N ARG A 204 13.63 -1.53 -4.36
CA ARG A 204 12.55 -1.70 -5.33
C ARG A 204 11.78 -0.41 -5.57
N TRP A 205 11.52 0.39 -4.52
CA TRP A 205 10.88 1.69 -4.67
C TRP A 205 11.75 2.62 -5.55
N CYS A 206 13.05 2.69 -5.29
CA CYS A 206 14.00 3.46 -6.10
C CYS A 206 14.07 2.98 -7.56
N ALA A 207 14.07 1.67 -7.78
CA ALA A 207 14.05 1.10 -9.13
C ALA A 207 12.78 1.46 -9.91
N LEU A 208 11.64 1.62 -9.25
CA LEU A 208 10.35 1.96 -9.86
C LEU A 208 10.20 3.46 -10.15
N PHE A 209 10.73 4.32 -9.26
CA PHE A 209 10.42 5.76 -9.26
C PHE A 209 11.64 6.66 -9.36
N GLY A 210 12.82 6.10 -9.28
CA GLY A 210 14.08 6.85 -9.21
C GLY A 210 14.52 7.14 -7.76
N GLY A 211 15.72 7.67 -7.63
CA GLY A 211 16.35 7.95 -6.34
C GLY A 211 17.52 7.01 -6.04
N ASP A 212 18.23 7.31 -4.96
CA ASP A 212 19.38 6.53 -4.49
C ASP A 212 18.96 5.75 -3.23
N ALA A 213 19.03 4.42 -3.32
CA ALA A 213 18.64 3.55 -2.22
C ALA A 213 19.61 3.65 -1.02
N GLU A 214 20.91 3.86 -1.25
CA GLU A 214 21.90 4.05 -0.17
C GLU A 214 21.66 5.37 0.56
N GLU A 215 21.34 6.44 -0.17
CA GLU A 215 20.96 7.72 0.43
C GLU A 215 19.68 7.56 1.31
N LEU A 216 18.67 6.88 0.82
CA LEU A 216 17.45 6.64 1.59
C LEU A 216 17.71 5.74 2.80
N MET A 217 18.51 4.70 2.67
CA MET A 217 18.88 3.79 3.76
C MET A 217 19.83 4.44 4.78
N GLY A 218 20.56 5.46 4.41
CA GLY A 218 21.41 6.25 5.33
C GLY A 218 20.64 7.12 6.34
N GLY A 219 19.34 7.29 6.17
CA GLY A 219 18.50 8.04 7.11
C GLY A 219 18.03 7.20 8.31
N PRO A 220 17.50 7.85 9.35
CA PRO A 220 16.91 7.12 10.48
C PRO A 220 15.60 6.46 10.08
N PHE A 221 15.35 5.26 10.62
CA PHE A 221 14.08 4.56 10.52
C PHE A 221 13.53 4.26 11.91
N THR A 222 12.20 4.26 12.01
CA THR A 222 11.48 3.81 13.20
C THR A 222 10.50 2.71 12.78
N VAL A 223 10.62 1.56 13.41
CA VAL A 223 9.69 0.44 13.27
C VAL A 223 8.67 0.51 14.39
N VAL A 224 7.41 0.33 14.06
CA VAL A 224 6.28 0.31 15.01
C VAL A 224 5.63 -1.06 14.96
N THR A 225 5.67 -1.75 16.08
CA THR A 225 5.10 -3.10 16.25
C THR A 225 4.11 -3.13 17.41
N PRO A 226 3.09 -4.01 17.36
CA PRO A 226 2.16 -4.15 18.47
C PRO A 226 2.81 -4.90 19.66
N ASP A 227 2.49 -4.48 20.87
CA ASP A 227 2.96 -5.10 22.12
C ASP A 227 2.30 -6.46 22.36
N SER A 228 1.15 -6.70 21.76
CA SER A 228 0.36 -7.92 21.93
C SER A 228 -0.41 -8.28 20.65
N LYS A 229 -0.51 -9.58 20.40
CA LYS A 229 -1.39 -10.13 19.33
C LYS A 229 -2.87 -10.04 19.70
N ASN A 230 -3.21 -9.69 20.94
CA ASN A 230 -4.58 -9.55 21.42
C ASN A 230 -4.78 -8.18 22.09
N PRO A 231 -5.01 -7.11 21.29
CA PRO A 231 -5.21 -5.76 21.81
C PRO A 231 -6.50 -5.60 22.65
N TYR A 232 -7.40 -6.57 22.57
CA TYR A 232 -8.68 -6.58 23.28
C TYR A 232 -8.66 -7.47 24.52
N ARG A 233 -7.48 -7.99 24.94
CA ARG A 233 -7.36 -8.89 26.10
C ARG A 233 -8.05 -8.36 27.36
N GLN A 234 -8.01 -7.05 27.58
CA GLN A 234 -8.64 -6.40 28.74
C GLN A 234 -10.17 -6.37 28.66
N MET A 235 -10.75 -6.59 27.49
CA MET A 235 -12.20 -6.59 27.28
C MET A 235 -12.83 -7.98 27.45
N TYR A 236 -12.02 -9.03 27.54
CA TYR A 236 -12.49 -10.39 27.77
C TYR A 236 -12.28 -10.74 29.23
N ALA A 237 -13.36 -11.15 29.91
CA ALA A 237 -13.25 -11.73 31.22
C ALA A 237 -12.34 -12.98 31.17
N ALA A 238 -11.38 -13.06 32.08
CA ALA A 238 -10.61 -14.27 32.26
C ALA A 238 -11.56 -15.37 32.75
N ASN A 239 -11.79 -16.40 31.93
CA ASN A 239 -12.45 -17.63 32.33
C ASN A 239 -11.44 -18.54 33.01
#